data_866cc1d5e36c4aafca9875f9c52c2eee
#
_entry.id   866cc1d5e36c4aafca9875f9c52c2eee
#
_cell.length_a   1.000
_cell.length_b   1.000
_cell.length_c   1.000
_cell.angle_alpha   90.00
_cell.angle_beta   90.00
_cell.angle_gamma   90.00
#
_symmetry.space_group_name_H-M   'P 1'
#
loop_
_entity.id
_entity.type
_entity.pdbx_description
1 polymer ?
#
loop_
_entity_poly.entity_id
_entity_poly.type
_entity_poly.pdbx_seq_one_letter_code
_entity_poly.pdbx_strand_id
1 'polypeptide(L)'
;MASCFLMPIAMANSPVGQWQTSDEKTGELKSVVIIFEQQGVMKGRVEKILRKDADPAAKCDKCSDDRKNQPVLGLEIIRGAKKASGKNVWEDGEILDPENGRTYAL
;
A
#
# COMPACT_ATOMS: atom_id res chain seq x y z
N MET A 1 -8.50 -4.46 -11.89
CA MET A 1 -7.03 -4.56 -11.95
C MET A 1 -6.42 -3.43 -11.13
N ALA A 2 -5.45 -3.77 -10.31
CA ALA A 2 -4.79 -2.76 -9.48
C ALA A 2 -4.03 -1.76 -10.34
N SER A 3 -4.21 -0.47 -10.08
CA SER A 3 -3.46 0.59 -10.75
C SER A 3 -2.09 0.82 -10.11
N CYS A 4 -1.81 0.10 -9.04
CA CYS A 4 -0.63 0.28 -8.21
C CYS A 4 0.30 -0.91 -8.35
N PHE A 5 1.55 -0.65 -8.65
CA PHE A 5 2.58 -1.67 -8.76
C PHE A 5 3.61 -1.45 -7.66
N LEU A 6 3.89 -2.49 -6.88
CA LEU A 6 4.84 -2.43 -5.76
C LEU A 6 6.20 -2.94 -6.21
N MET A 7 7.23 -2.12 -6.00
CA MET A 7 8.62 -2.47 -6.29
C MET A 7 9.44 -2.35 -5.01
N PRO A 8 10.31 -3.32 -4.70
CA PRO A 8 11.16 -3.22 -3.53
C PRO A 8 12.20 -2.10 -3.70
N ILE A 9 12.41 -1.32 -2.64
CA ILE A 9 13.49 -0.33 -2.57
C ILE A 9 14.74 -0.99 -2.00
N ALA A 10 14.57 -1.90 -1.06
CA ALA A 10 15.67 -2.63 -0.42
C ALA A 10 15.55 -4.12 -0.73
N MET A 11 16.68 -4.78 -0.88
CA MET A 11 16.73 -6.24 -1.06
C MET A 11 16.43 -6.91 0.27
N ALA A 12 15.27 -7.55 0.35
CA ALA A 12 14.85 -8.28 1.54
C ALA A 12 14.20 -9.60 1.14
N ASN A 13 14.38 -10.63 1.95
CA ASN A 13 13.76 -11.94 1.74
C ASN A 13 12.32 -11.98 2.22
N SER A 14 11.84 -10.93 2.82
CA SER A 14 10.46 -10.80 3.30
C SER A 14 9.85 -9.53 2.69
N PRO A 15 8.52 -9.44 2.60
CA PRO A 15 7.87 -8.22 2.10
C PRO A 15 7.98 -7.05 3.06
N VAL A 16 8.47 -7.26 4.27
CA VAL A 16 8.69 -6.17 5.24
C VAL A 16 9.76 -5.22 4.71
N GLY A 17 9.50 -3.93 4.76
CA GLY A 17 10.43 -2.91 4.30
C GLY A 17 9.74 -1.80 3.53
N GLN A 18 10.52 -1.05 2.78
CA GLN A 18 10.02 0.05 1.96
C GLN A 18 9.80 -0.42 0.53
N TRP A 19 8.68 0.03 -0.04
CA TRP A 19 8.29 -0.30 -1.40
C TRP A 19 7.84 0.96 -2.13
N GLN A 20 8.26 1.11 -3.39
CA GLN A 20 7.73 2.17 -4.23
C GLN A 20 6.52 1.66 -5.00
N THR A 21 5.51 2.51 -5.12
CA THR A 21 4.39 2.26 -6.03
C THR A 21 4.54 3.16 -7.25
N SER A 22 4.09 2.68 -8.39
CA SER A 22 4.15 3.45 -9.63
C SER A 22 2.85 3.30 -10.41
N ASP A 23 2.61 4.27 -11.30
CA ASP A 23 1.49 4.21 -12.23
C ASP A 23 1.82 3.20 -13.33
N GLU A 24 0.93 2.23 -13.55
CA GLU A 24 1.14 1.18 -14.55
C GLU A 24 1.26 1.73 -15.97
N LYS A 25 0.58 2.84 -16.25
CA LYS A 25 0.52 3.40 -17.61
C LYS A 25 1.71 4.30 -17.92
N THR A 26 2.12 5.13 -16.95
CA THR A 26 3.12 6.16 -17.19
C THR A 26 4.46 5.85 -16.56
N GLY A 27 4.52 4.92 -15.61
CA GLY A 27 5.72 4.64 -14.84
C GLY A 27 6.04 5.70 -13.79
N GLU A 28 5.22 6.74 -13.67
CA GLU A 28 5.42 7.78 -12.67
C GLU A 28 5.36 7.20 -11.26
N LEU A 29 6.31 7.59 -10.41
CA LEU A 29 6.31 7.16 -9.02
C LEU A 29 5.17 7.82 -8.27
N LYS A 30 4.41 7.03 -7.52
CA LYS A 30 3.23 7.49 -6.78
C LYS A 30 3.53 7.70 -5.31
N SER A 31 4.14 6.71 -4.67
CA SER A 31 4.33 6.73 -3.23
C SER A 31 5.41 5.77 -2.79
N VAL A 32 5.85 5.95 -1.55
CA VAL A 32 6.62 4.94 -0.81
C VAL A 32 5.69 4.36 0.24
N VAL A 33 5.61 3.05 0.27
CA VAL A 33 4.81 2.30 1.25
C VAL A 33 5.76 1.55 2.16
N ILE A 34 5.55 1.67 3.46
CA ILE A 34 6.27 0.83 4.41
C ILE A 34 5.40 -0.35 4.79
N ILE A 35 5.96 -1.56 4.62
CA ILE A 35 5.29 -2.81 4.97
C ILE A 35 5.93 -3.35 6.24
N PHE A 36 5.10 -3.70 7.20
CA PHE A 36 5.55 -4.21 8.49
C PHE A 36 4.66 -5.35 8.94
N GLU A 37 5.19 -6.16 9.84
CA GLU A 37 4.46 -7.27 10.44
C GLU A 37 4.13 -6.92 11.89
N GLN A 38 2.90 -7.20 12.28
CA GLN A 38 2.44 -6.99 13.65
C GLN A 38 1.57 -8.18 14.06
N GLN A 39 2.03 -8.92 15.05
CA GLN A 39 1.33 -10.11 15.58
C GLN A 39 0.96 -11.13 14.49
N GLY A 40 1.91 -11.39 13.57
CA GLY A 40 1.72 -12.36 12.49
C GLY A 40 0.89 -11.84 11.32
N VAL A 41 0.48 -10.59 11.33
CA VAL A 41 -0.30 -9.99 10.25
C VAL A 41 0.53 -8.91 9.57
N MET A 42 0.60 -8.97 8.25
CA MET A 42 1.31 -7.98 7.45
C MET A 42 0.39 -6.79 7.18
N LYS A 43 0.93 -5.61 7.39
CA LYS A 43 0.26 -4.33 7.17
C LYS A 43 1.16 -3.40 6.39
N GLY A 44 0.58 -2.41 5.75
CA GLY A 44 1.35 -1.40 5.04
C GLY A 44 0.68 -0.04 5.10
N ARG A 45 1.50 1.01 5.15
CA ARG A 45 0.99 2.37 5.16
C ARG A 45 1.82 3.25 4.25
N VAL A 46 1.21 4.33 3.79
CA VAL A 46 1.89 5.32 2.94
C VAL A 46 2.88 6.10 3.79
N GLU A 47 4.16 6.02 3.44
CA GLU A 47 5.23 6.76 4.14
C GLU A 47 5.49 8.10 3.47
N LYS A 48 5.47 8.12 2.12
CA LYS A 48 5.71 9.34 1.34
C LYS A 48 4.83 9.35 0.11
N ILE A 49 4.44 10.54 -0.31
CA ILE A 49 3.75 10.76 -1.58
C ILE A 49 4.77 11.32 -2.57
N LEU A 50 4.95 10.65 -3.70
CA LEU A 50 5.99 10.98 -4.68
C LEU A 50 5.45 11.63 -5.95
N ARG A 51 4.13 11.62 -6.19
CA ARG A 51 3.55 12.28 -7.36
C ARG A 51 3.89 13.76 -7.36
N LYS A 52 4.28 14.28 -8.53
CA LYS A 52 4.77 15.65 -8.67
C LYS A 52 3.77 16.70 -8.23
N ASP A 53 2.51 16.50 -8.59
CA ASP A 53 1.46 17.49 -8.32
C ASP A 53 0.56 17.08 -7.15
N ALA A 54 1.05 16.17 -6.30
CA ALA A 54 0.27 15.71 -5.18
C ALA A 54 0.19 16.77 -4.08
N ASP A 55 -1.00 16.93 -3.54
CA ASP A 55 -1.22 17.74 -2.36
C ASP A 55 -0.80 16.92 -1.13
N PRO A 56 0.21 17.37 -0.35
CA PRO A 56 0.62 16.63 0.84
C PRO A 56 -0.46 16.56 1.92
N ALA A 57 -1.47 17.41 1.85
CA ALA A 57 -2.61 17.38 2.76
C ALA A 57 -3.78 16.58 2.21
N ALA A 58 -3.62 15.87 1.09
CA ALA A 58 -4.69 15.11 0.47
C ALA A 58 -5.26 14.06 1.42
N LYS A 59 -6.56 13.86 1.31
CA LYS A 59 -7.31 12.89 2.11
C LYS A 59 -7.93 11.85 1.20
N CYS A 60 -8.20 10.67 1.74
CA CYS A 60 -8.87 9.62 0.98
C CYS A 60 -10.38 9.90 0.91
N ASP A 61 -10.77 10.81 0.06
CA ASP A 61 -12.18 11.18 -0.11
C ASP A 61 -13.00 10.11 -0.82
N LYS A 62 -12.34 9.19 -1.51
CA LYS A 62 -12.98 8.08 -2.22
C LYS A 62 -13.03 6.78 -1.43
N CYS A 63 -12.44 6.75 -0.25
CA CYS A 63 -12.54 5.60 0.64
C CYS A 63 -13.95 5.46 1.20
N SER A 64 -14.37 4.23 1.50
CA SER A 64 -15.71 3.95 1.98
C SER A 64 -15.77 3.38 3.40
N ASP A 65 -14.62 3.08 3.99
CA ASP A 65 -14.54 2.49 5.35
C ASP A 65 -14.03 3.53 6.36
N ASP A 66 -13.39 3.07 7.43
CA ASP A 66 -12.83 3.93 8.46
C ASP A 66 -11.77 4.90 7.95
N ARG A 67 -11.26 4.67 6.74
CA ARG A 67 -10.24 5.51 6.10
C ARG A 67 -10.84 6.68 5.33
N LYS A 68 -12.16 6.78 5.25
CA LYS A 68 -12.84 7.89 4.56
C LYS A 68 -12.39 9.23 5.12
N ASN A 69 -11.90 10.09 4.23
CA ASN A 69 -11.40 11.44 4.56
C ASN A 69 -10.20 11.46 5.52
N GLN A 70 -9.52 10.32 5.69
CA GLN A 70 -8.27 10.31 6.45
C GLN A 70 -7.12 10.76 5.57
N PRO A 71 -6.06 11.37 6.13
CA PRO A 71 -4.90 11.77 5.32
C PRO A 71 -4.33 10.58 4.56
N VAL A 72 -3.98 10.80 3.29
CA VAL A 72 -3.31 9.78 2.49
C VAL A 72 -1.92 9.50 3.05
N LEU A 73 -1.22 10.54 3.49
CA LEU A 73 0.08 10.36 4.16
C LEU A 73 -0.14 9.67 5.51
N GLY A 74 0.48 8.53 5.71
CA GLY A 74 0.30 7.69 6.89
C GLY A 74 -0.87 6.73 6.82
N LEU A 75 -1.62 6.74 5.71
CA LEU A 75 -2.81 5.90 5.56
C LEU A 75 -2.42 4.43 5.48
N GLU A 76 -3.12 3.59 6.25
CA GLU A 76 -2.95 2.15 6.17
C GLU A 76 -3.65 1.64 4.91
N ILE A 77 -2.86 1.14 3.96
CA ILE A 77 -3.38 0.68 2.67
C ILE A 77 -3.30 -0.83 2.48
N ILE A 78 -2.47 -1.51 3.27
CA ILE A 78 -2.40 -2.97 3.25
C ILE A 78 -2.86 -3.48 4.60
N ARG A 79 -3.81 -4.40 4.59
CA ARG A 79 -4.41 -4.98 5.80
C ARG A 79 -4.57 -6.48 5.67
N GLY A 80 -4.39 -7.17 6.77
CA GLY A 80 -4.87 -8.52 6.97
C GLY A 80 -4.13 -9.63 6.25
N ALA A 81 -3.00 -9.37 5.62
CA ALA A 81 -2.25 -10.42 4.96
C ALA A 81 -1.59 -11.33 6.00
N LYS A 82 -1.83 -12.63 5.88
CA LYS A 82 -1.29 -13.64 6.78
C LYS A 82 -0.38 -14.57 6.03
N LYS A 83 0.69 -15.02 6.68
CA LYS A 83 1.61 -15.96 6.08
C LYS A 83 0.97 -17.33 5.96
N ALA A 84 0.98 -17.89 4.76
CA ALA A 84 0.50 -19.24 4.52
C ALA A 84 1.39 -20.24 5.26
N SER A 85 0.78 -21.24 5.86
CA SER A 85 1.50 -22.24 6.64
C SER A 85 2.56 -22.96 5.80
N GLY A 86 3.80 -22.93 6.26
CA GLY A 86 4.91 -23.61 5.60
C GLY A 86 5.36 -23.01 4.27
N LYS A 87 4.94 -21.79 3.95
CA LYS A 87 5.26 -21.13 2.68
C LYS A 87 5.67 -19.68 2.90
N ASN A 88 6.45 -19.12 1.97
CA ASN A 88 6.81 -17.71 1.97
C ASN A 88 5.80 -16.90 1.15
N VAL A 89 4.52 -17.16 1.37
CA VAL A 89 3.41 -16.51 0.69
C VAL A 89 2.50 -15.87 1.72
N TRP A 90 2.11 -14.63 1.48
CA TRP A 90 1.15 -13.91 2.30
C TRP A 90 -0.19 -13.91 1.57
N GLU A 91 -1.26 -14.19 2.27
CA GLU A 91 -2.59 -14.35 1.69
C GLU A 91 -3.68 -13.72 2.53
N ASP A 92 -4.89 -13.64 1.97
CA ASP A 92 -6.08 -13.08 2.62
C ASP A 92 -5.96 -11.61 2.96
N GLY A 93 -5.00 -10.93 2.35
CA GLY A 93 -4.83 -9.50 2.55
C GLY A 93 -5.57 -8.67 1.51
N GLU A 94 -5.64 -7.37 1.78
CA GLU A 94 -6.21 -6.38 0.87
C GLU A 94 -5.25 -5.21 0.72
N ILE A 95 -5.22 -4.65 -0.48
CA ILE A 95 -4.53 -3.39 -0.73
C ILE A 95 -5.54 -2.36 -1.23
N LEU A 96 -5.52 -1.18 -0.61
CA LEU A 96 -6.35 -0.04 -0.99
C LEU A 96 -5.58 0.86 -1.96
N ASP A 97 -6.24 1.28 -3.03
CA ASP A 97 -5.75 2.37 -3.87
C ASP A 97 -6.46 3.66 -3.44
N PRO A 98 -5.77 4.60 -2.77
CA PRO A 98 -6.43 5.80 -2.28
C PRO A 98 -6.84 6.76 -3.40
N GLU A 99 -6.33 6.57 -4.62
CA GLU A 99 -6.70 7.42 -5.76
C GLU A 99 -8.11 7.12 -6.26
N ASN A 100 -8.57 5.89 -6.15
CA ASN A 100 -9.91 5.51 -6.59
C ASN A 100 -10.80 4.95 -5.47
N GLY A 101 -10.24 4.73 -4.28
CA GLY A 101 -10.98 4.19 -3.14
C GLY A 101 -11.29 2.71 -3.22
N ARG A 102 -10.74 2.00 -4.19
CA ARG A 102 -11.00 0.57 -4.38
C ARG A 102 -9.97 -0.27 -3.63
N THR A 103 -10.42 -1.44 -3.20
CA THR A 103 -9.55 -2.44 -2.59
C THR A 103 -9.40 -3.62 -3.52
N TYR A 104 -8.23 -4.23 -3.46
CA TYR A 104 -7.88 -5.39 -4.27
C TYR A 104 -7.34 -6.48 -3.36
N ALA A 105 -7.61 -7.74 -3.70
CA ALA A 105 -7.04 -8.87 -2.97
C ALA A 105 -5.54 -8.98 -3.27
N LEU A 106 -4.79 -9.31 -2.24
CA LEU A 106 -3.37 -9.60 -2.37
C LEU A 106 -3.13 -11.06 -2.76
#